data_a4fc61262ae4b1060eabb7ed7bd5cbc1
#
_entry.id   a4fc61262ae4b1060eabb7ed7bd5cbc1
#
_cell.length_a   1.000
_cell.length_b   1.000
_cell.length_c   1.000
_cell.angle_alpha   90.00
_cell.angle_beta   90.00
_cell.angle_gamma   90.00
#
_symmetry.space_group_name_H-M   'P 1'
#
loop_
_entity.id
_entity.type
_entity.pdbx_description
1 polymer ?
#
loop_
_entity_poly.entity_id
_entity_poly.type
_entity_poly.pdbx_seq_one_letter_code
_entity_poly.pdbx_strand_id
1 'polypeptide(L)'
;MSQRFRWGHINVNVCDLDLSIAFYKRLGFDMFWSGIPYLGLDADKAATVPATTARVLDVSPLTQGRACIMQLGKGLPKLDLTEFSASGAHAPLQNHDLGIVRLCLATAGPVSFRLKESV
;
A
#
# COMPACT_ATOMS: atom_id res chain seq x y z
N MET A 1 26.41 16.67 8.61
CA MET A 1 26.52 15.25 8.27
C MET A 1 25.39 14.87 7.32
N SER A 2 25.71 14.34 6.16
CA SER A 2 24.70 13.92 5.20
C SER A 2 24.12 12.57 5.60
N GLN A 3 22.83 12.43 5.43
CA GLN A 3 22.15 11.15 5.64
C GLN A 3 22.26 10.29 4.40
N ARG A 4 22.59 9.01 4.59
CA ARG A 4 22.63 8.02 3.51
C ARG A 4 21.24 7.55 3.12
N PHE A 5 20.31 7.55 4.08
CA PHE A 5 18.97 7.01 3.89
C PHE A 5 17.94 8.10 4.08
N ARG A 6 16.86 7.99 3.36
CA ARG A 6 15.68 8.82 3.51
C ARG A 6 14.45 7.94 3.33
N TRP A 7 13.33 8.41 3.82
CA TRP A 7 12.08 7.68 3.64
C TRP A 7 11.72 7.60 2.16
N GLY A 8 11.33 6.41 1.73
CA GLY A 8 10.78 6.16 0.40
C GLY A 8 9.29 5.92 0.49
N HIS A 9 8.89 4.66 0.61
CA HIS A 9 7.49 4.28 0.75
C HIS A 9 7.33 3.16 1.77
N ILE A 10 6.09 3.01 2.25
CA ILE A 10 5.67 1.93 3.13
C ILE A 10 4.66 1.10 2.37
N ASN A 11 4.83 -0.22 2.36
CA ASN A 11 3.89 -1.11 1.70
C ASN A 11 2.74 -1.47 2.62
N VAL A 12 1.52 -1.40 2.07
CA VAL A 12 0.31 -1.93 2.69
C VAL A 12 -0.31 -2.90 1.70
N ASN A 13 -0.38 -4.17 2.07
CA ASN A 13 -1.10 -5.16 1.27
C ASN A 13 -2.59 -5.01 1.53
N VAL A 14 -3.38 -5.00 0.47
CA VAL A 14 -4.82 -4.78 0.55
C VAL A 14 -5.55 -5.91 -0.19
N CYS A 15 -6.79 -6.18 0.19
CA CYS A 15 -7.57 -7.21 -0.50
C CYS A 15 -8.33 -6.66 -1.70
N ASP A 16 -8.54 -5.36 -1.79
CA ASP A 16 -9.20 -4.71 -2.91
C ASP A 16 -8.52 -3.37 -3.20
N LEU A 17 -7.74 -3.33 -4.26
CA LEU A 17 -6.95 -2.15 -4.58
C LEU A 17 -7.83 -0.94 -4.92
N ASP A 18 -8.92 -1.15 -5.68
CA ASP A 18 -9.78 -0.04 -6.09
C ASP A 18 -10.47 0.60 -4.91
N LEU A 19 -10.98 -0.20 -3.97
CA LEU A 19 -11.59 0.32 -2.76
C LEU A 19 -10.57 1.04 -1.88
N SER A 20 -9.36 0.51 -1.79
CA SER A 20 -8.29 1.12 -1.01
C SER A 20 -7.85 2.46 -1.59
N ILE A 21 -7.72 2.54 -2.92
CA ILE A 21 -7.42 3.81 -3.59
C ILE A 21 -8.51 4.85 -3.27
N ALA A 22 -9.78 4.47 -3.37
CA ALA A 22 -10.88 5.37 -3.07
C ALA A 22 -10.86 5.83 -1.61
N PHE A 23 -10.54 4.93 -0.70
CA PHE A 23 -10.42 5.24 0.72
C PHE A 23 -9.33 6.30 0.97
N TYR A 24 -8.13 6.07 0.44
CA TYR A 24 -7.03 7.01 0.67
C TYR A 24 -7.23 8.35 -0.04
N LYS A 25 -7.90 8.36 -1.20
CA LYS A 25 -8.29 9.62 -1.84
C LYS A 25 -9.21 10.45 -0.96
N ARG A 26 -10.10 9.85 -0.21
CA ARG A 26 -10.96 10.56 0.74
C ARG A 26 -10.17 11.22 1.87
N LEU A 27 -8.98 10.70 2.17
CA LEU A 27 -8.09 11.30 3.17
C LEU A 27 -7.19 12.39 2.59
N GLY A 28 -7.26 12.63 1.28
CA GLY A 28 -6.44 13.63 0.60
C GLY A 28 -5.23 13.10 -0.12
N PHE A 29 -5.08 11.77 -0.19
CA PHE A 29 -4.01 11.17 -0.99
C PHE A 29 -4.31 11.28 -2.47
N ASP A 30 -3.26 11.42 -3.26
CA ASP A 30 -3.32 11.39 -4.72
C ASP A 30 -2.50 10.23 -5.26
N MET A 31 -2.83 9.82 -6.50
CA MET A 31 -2.03 8.82 -7.20
C MET A 31 -0.68 9.44 -7.56
N PHE A 32 0.40 8.79 -7.13
CA PHE A 32 1.76 9.15 -7.53
C PHE A 32 2.21 8.31 -8.73
N TRP A 33 2.10 6.99 -8.62
CA TRP A 33 2.35 6.07 -9.71
C TRP A 33 1.20 5.08 -9.82
N SER A 34 0.62 4.95 -11.03
CA SER A 34 -0.44 4.00 -11.31
C SER A 34 0.09 2.57 -11.52
N GLY A 35 1.28 2.31 -11.10
CA GLY A 35 1.94 1.01 -11.12
C GLY A 35 3.24 1.12 -10.37
N ILE A 36 3.90 -0.02 -10.17
CA ILE A 36 5.21 -0.09 -9.53
C ILE A 36 6.14 -0.80 -10.50
N PRO A 37 6.91 -0.03 -11.32
CA PRO A 37 7.71 -0.61 -12.40
C PRO A 37 8.71 -1.67 -11.94
N TYR A 38 9.37 -1.45 -10.82
CA TYR A 38 10.36 -2.42 -10.33
C TYR A 38 9.73 -3.70 -9.78
N LEU A 39 8.43 -3.71 -9.50
CA LEU A 39 7.68 -4.93 -9.18
C LEU A 39 7.05 -5.55 -10.42
N GLY A 40 7.00 -4.81 -11.52
CA GLY A 40 6.33 -5.24 -12.74
C GLY A 40 4.81 -5.32 -12.61
N LEU A 41 4.21 -4.50 -11.77
CA LEU A 41 2.77 -4.51 -11.49
C LEU A 41 2.14 -3.16 -11.81
N ASP A 42 0.91 -3.20 -12.35
CA ASP A 42 0.09 -2.02 -12.66
C ASP A 42 -1.13 -1.97 -11.74
N ALA A 43 -1.72 -0.79 -11.63
CA ALA A 43 -2.95 -0.63 -10.88
C ALA A 43 -4.19 -1.06 -11.67
N ASP A 44 -4.15 -0.92 -13.00
CA ASP A 44 -5.33 -1.10 -13.85
C ASP A 44 -5.67 -2.55 -14.08
N LYS A 45 -4.68 -3.43 -14.10
CA LYS A 45 -4.83 -4.80 -14.55
C LYS A 45 -3.95 -5.74 -13.76
N ALA A 46 -4.56 -6.81 -13.26
CA ALA A 46 -3.81 -7.86 -12.60
C ALA A 46 -2.87 -8.55 -13.58
N ALA A 47 -1.66 -8.82 -13.13
CA ALA A 47 -0.65 -9.52 -13.92
C ALA A 47 0.11 -10.48 -13.03
N THR A 48 0.66 -11.52 -13.66
CA THR A 48 1.55 -12.45 -12.95
C THR A 48 2.79 -11.71 -12.48
N VAL A 49 3.14 -11.88 -11.24
CA VAL A 49 4.34 -11.28 -10.65
C VAL A 49 5.58 -11.81 -11.40
N PRO A 50 6.47 -10.94 -11.89
CA PRO A 50 7.69 -11.40 -12.53
C PRO A 50 8.50 -12.34 -11.63
N ALA A 51 9.18 -13.32 -12.23
CA ALA A 51 9.89 -14.35 -11.47
C ALA A 51 10.92 -13.79 -10.49
N THR A 52 11.64 -12.75 -10.90
CA THR A 52 12.63 -12.09 -10.02
C THR A 52 11.95 -11.40 -8.83
N THR A 53 10.83 -10.73 -9.08
CA THR A 53 10.04 -10.07 -8.03
C THR A 53 9.47 -11.10 -7.07
N ALA A 54 8.91 -12.19 -7.59
CA ALA A 54 8.37 -13.26 -6.77
C ALA A 54 9.41 -13.83 -5.81
N ARG A 55 10.64 -14.01 -6.29
CA ARG A 55 11.73 -14.52 -5.48
C ARG A 55 12.16 -13.53 -4.40
N VAL A 56 12.26 -12.25 -4.74
CA VAL A 56 12.64 -11.20 -3.78
C VAL A 56 11.59 -11.03 -2.70
N LEU A 57 10.31 -11.09 -3.05
CA LEU A 57 9.20 -10.94 -2.12
C LEU A 57 8.79 -12.24 -1.43
N ASP A 58 9.38 -13.35 -1.82
CA ASP A 58 9.05 -14.68 -1.30
C ASP A 58 7.57 -15.01 -1.46
N VAL A 59 7.04 -14.78 -2.65
CA VAL A 59 5.69 -15.18 -3.02
C VAL A 59 5.74 -16.23 -4.12
N SER A 60 4.65 -16.98 -4.29
CA SER A 60 4.55 -17.98 -5.35
C SER A 60 4.75 -17.34 -6.72
N PRO A 61 5.48 -17.99 -7.65
CA PRO A 61 5.63 -17.47 -9.02
C PRO A 61 4.31 -17.49 -9.80
N LEU A 62 3.26 -18.12 -9.28
CA LEU A 62 1.92 -18.12 -9.87
C LEU A 62 1.06 -16.96 -9.36
N THR A 63 1.56 -16.19 -8.41
CA THR A 63 0.83 -15.06 -7.83
C THR A 63 0.58 -13.99 -8.88
N GLN A 64 -0.65 -13.49 -8.90
CA GLN A 64 -0.99 -12.29 -9.68
C GLN A 64 -1.17 -11.13 -8.73
N GLY A 65 -0.95 -9.92 -9.23
CA GLY A 65 -1.07 -8.75 -8.40
C GLY A 65 -1.35 -7.49 -9.18
N ARG A 66 -1.77 -6.48 -8.43
CA ARG A 66 -1.89 -5.10 -8.87
C ARG A 66 -1.26 -4.21 -7.80
N ALA A 67 -0.72 -3.08 -8.21
CA ALA A 67 -0.09 -2.19 -7.25
C ALA A 67 -0.09 -0.76 -7.75
N CYS A 68 -0.02 0.17 -6.80
CA CYS A 68 0.17 1.58 -7.09
C CYS A 68 0.93 2.24 -5.94
N ILE A 69 1.39 3.46 -6.16
CA ILE A 69 1.94 4.29 -5.11
C ILE A 69 1.11 5.56 -5.01
N MET A 70 0.66 5.85 -3.81
CA MET A 70 -0.06 7.08 -3.49
C MET A 70 0.80 7.99 -2.62
N GLN A 71 0.46 9.28 -2.63
CA GLN A 71 1.17 10.28 -1.84
C GLN A 71 0.19 11.21 -1.15
N LEU A 72 0.59 11.71 0.00
CA LEU A 72 -0.12 12.77 0.70
C LEU A 72 0.68 14.07 0.51
N GLY A 73 0.16 14.96 -0.34
CA GLY A 73 0.93 16.10 -0.80
C GLY A 73 2.21 15.66 -1.51
N LYS A 74 3.32 16.28 -1.17
CA LYS A 74 4.65 15.89 -1.67
C LYS A 74 5.48 15.21 -0.60
N GLY A 75 4.82 14.79 0.49
CA GLY A 75 5.51 14.23 1.64
C GLY A 75 6.03 12.82 1.46
N LEU A 76 6.91 12.45 2.35
CA LEU A 76 7.45 11.10 2.47
C LEU A 76 7.20 10.61 3.90
N PRO A 77 7.00 9.30 4.10
CA PRO A 77 7.00 8.23 3.10
C PRO A 77 5.77 8.27 2.20
N LYS A 78 5.89 7.73 0.99
CA LYS A 78 4.76 7.45 0.13
C LYS A 78 4.14 6.12 0.53
N LEU A 79 2.96 5.82 0.00
CA LEU A 79 2.19 4.63 0.37
C LEU A 79 2.08 3.70 -0.83
N ASP A 80 2.68 2.53 -0.71
CA ASP A 80 2.60 1.45 -1.70
C ASP A 80 1.41 0.58 -1.35
N LEU A 81 0.41 0.54 -2.21
CA LEU A 81 -0.75 -0.35 -2.07
C LEU A 81 -0.58 -1.51 -3.03
N THR A 82 -0.56 -2.72 -2.50
CA THR A 82 -0.40 -3.93 -3.29
C THR A 82 -1.50 -4.93 -2.98
N GLU A 83 -2.13 -5.45 -4.05
CA GLU A 83 -3.16 -6.48 -3.98
C GLU A 83 -2.60 -7.76 -4.61
N PHE A 84 -2.49 -8.84 -3.84
CA PHE A 84 -2.09 -10.14 -4.35
C PHE A 84 -3.27 -11.10 -4.40
N SER A 85 -3.35 -11.88 -5.48
CA SER A 85 -4.42 -12.87 -5.68
C SER A 85 -4.40 -14.00 -4.66
N ALA A 86 -3.22 -14.29 -4.11
CA ALA A 86 -3.03 -15.34 -3.13
C ALA A 86 -2.83 -14.80 -1.72
N SER A 87 -3.46 -13.66 -1.41
CA SER A 87 -3.37 -13.10 -0.07
C SER A 87 -3.98 -14.07 0.93
N GLY A 88 -3.21 -14.39 1.96
CA GLY A 88 -3.70 -15.22 3.05
C GLY A 88 -4.81 -14.49 3.80
N ALA A 89 -5.93 -15.17 4.01
CA ALA A 89 -6.99 -14.63 4.85
C ALA A 89 -6.53 -14.70 6.31
N HIS A 90 -6.44 -13.56 6.95
CA HIS A 90 -6.20 -13.48 8.39
C HIS A 90 -7.00 -12.33 8.96
N ALA A 91 -7.25 -12.37 10.25
CA ALA A 91 -7.94 -11.29 10.93
C ALA A 91 -7.09 -10.02 10.88
N PRO A 92 -7.72 -8.83 10.82
CA PRO A 92 -6.99 -7.57 10.93
C PRO A 92 -6.17 -7.53 12.22
N LEU A 93 -5.01 -6.89 12.16
CA LEU A 93 -4.17 -6.72 13.34
C LEU A 93 -4.90 -5.89 14.39
N GLN A 94 -4.82 -6.36 15.63
CA GLN A 94 -5.29 -5.61 16.79
C GLN A 94 -4.24 -4.60 17.22
N ASN A 95 -4.62 -3.60 18.01
CA ASN A 95 -3.69 -2.57 18.45
C ASN A 95 -2.53 -3.09 19.30
N HIS A 96 -2.68 -4.27 19.88
CA HIS A 96 -1.64 -4.88 20.72
C HIS A 96 -0.82 -5.96 19.98
N ASP A 97 -1.15 -6.23 18.72
CA ASP A 97 -0.39 -7.20 17.93
C ASP A 97 0.97 -6.64 17.53
N LEU A 98 1.91 -7.54 17.28
CA LEU A 98 3.22 -7.16 16.79
C LEU A 98 3.15 -6.70 15.35
N GLY A 99 3.95 -5.72 15.00
CA GLY A 99 4.05 -5.19 13.65
C GLY A 99 3.49 -3.77 13.54
N ILE A 100 3.30 -3.32 12.31
CA ILE A 100 2.70 -2.01 12.03
C ILE A 100 1.20 -2.19 12.02
N VAL A 101 0.51 -1.63 13.01
CA VAL A 101 -0.92 -1.86 13.19
C VAL A 101 -1.78 -0.65 12.80
N ARG A 102 -1.18 0.52 12.61
CA ARG A 102 -1.92 1.74 12.23
C ARG A 102 -1.01 2.78 11.60
N LEU A 103 -1.64 3.64 10.80
CA LEU A 103 -1.02 4.85 10.27
C LEU A 103 -1.68 6.04 10.96
N CYS A 104 -0.90 7.03 11.34
CA CYS A 104 -1.40 8.26 11.94
C CYS A 104 -1.26 9.41 10.97
N LEU A 105 -2.36 10.15 10.79
CA LEU A 105 -2.39 11.38 10.01
C LEU A 105 -2.77 12.53 10.94
N ALA A 106 -2.05 13.64 10.82
CA ALA A 106 -2.38 14.85 11.57
C ALA A 106 -3.38 15.68 10.78
N THR A 107 -4.31 16.31 11.48
CA THR A 107 -5.26 17.24 10.88
C THR A 107 -5.30 18.53 11.68
N ALA A 108 -5.53 19.65 10.97
CA ALA A 108 -5.58 20.97 11.60
C ALA A 108 -6.93 21.28 12.25
N GLY A 109 -7.95 20.45 12.05
CA GLY A 109 -9.28 20.70 12.57
C GLY A 109 -9.97 19.42 13.00
N PRO A 110 -11.18 19.54 13.58
CA PRO A 110 -11.93 18.37 13.98
C PRO A 110 -12.33 17.53 12.75
N VAL A 111 -12.37 16.22 12.94
CA VAL A 111 -12.83 15.27 11.93
C VAL A 111 -14.21 14.80 12.35
N SER A 112 -15.21 15.01 11.50
CA SER A 112 -16.60 14.71 11.78
C SER A 112 -17.11 13.43 11.14
N PHE A 113 -16.22 12.60 10.59
CA PHE A 113 -16.59 11.36 9.94
C PHE A 113 -15.74 10.20 10.46
N ARG A 114 -16.25 8.99 10.29
CA ARG A 114 -15.50 7.78 10.60
C ARG A 114 -14.92 7.20 9.34
N LEU A 115 -13.67 6.77 9.43
CA LEU A 115 -12.99 6.05 8.37
C LEU A 115 -12.63 4.67 8.88
N LYS A 116 -12.79 3.68 7.99
CA LYS A 116 -12.40 2.31 8.28
C LYS A 116 -11.79 1.71 7.02
N GLU A 117 -10.57 1.22 7.14
CA GLU A 117 -9.90 0.45 6.11
C GLU A 117 -9.95 -1.02 6.49
N SER A 118 -10.40 -1.85 5.55
CA SER A 118 -10.36 -3.31 5.70
C SER A 118 -9.32 -3.84 4.71
N VAL A 119 -8.33 -4.50 5.23
CA VAL A 119 -7.25 -5.09 4.44
C VAL A 119 -7.28 -6.61 4.52
#